data_019113cc8f4814c703b3e6ccf538a1de
#
_entry.id   019113cc8f4814c703b3e6ccf538a1de
#
_cell.length_a   1.000
_cell.length_b   1.000
_cell.length_c   1.000
_cell.angle_alpha   90.00
_cell.angle_beta   90.00
_cell.angle_gamma   90.00
#
_symmetry.space_group_name_H-M   'P 1'
#
loop_
_entity.id
_entity.type
_entity.pdbx_description
1 polymer ?
#
loop_
_entity_poly.entity_id
_entity_poly.type
_entity_poly.pdbx_seq_one_letter_code
_entity_poly.pdbx_strand_id
1 'polypeptide(L)'
;AAAMEKTAKEAGVHIVSGDTKVAGKGQVDGIFITTTGMGEIEEGVNVAGNLAAPGDAIIVTGDIGRHGCTILLEREDFGIDADVTSDCAPLWGTVKAVMETTHDLHVIRDATRGGVGTVLYEIAGESNVGIKLDAAAVPVKPEVKGVCGMLGLEPLYLACEGRMVIMAPKAEAE
;
A
#
# COMPACT_ATOMS: atom_id res chain seq x y z
N ALA A 1 -21.39 9.02 -0.49
CA ALA A 1 -21.18 10.09 -1.48
C ALA A 1 -20.22 11.16 -0.96
N ALA A 2 -20.51 11.85 0.17
CA ALA A 2 -19.67 12.96 0.67
C ALA A 2 -18.21 12.56 0.97
N ALA A 3 -17.95 11.39 1.57
CA ALA A 3 -16.60 10.91 1.83
C ALA A 3 -15.82 10.65 0.53
N MET A 4 -16.46 10.04 -0.46
CA MET A 4 -15.85 9.81 -1.79
C MET A 4 -15.50 11.12 -2.50
N GLU A 5 -16.41 12.11 -2.46
CA GLU A 5 -16.17 13.43 -3.04
C GLU A 5 -14.98 14.13 -2.37
N LYS A 6 -14.91 14.08 -1.03
CA LYS A 6 -13.79 14.63 -0.26
C LYS A 6 -12.47 13.99 -0.68
N THR A 7 -12.40 12.66 -0.67
CA THR A 7 -11.18 11.93 -1.03
C THR A 7 -10.78 12.15 -2.48
N ALA A 8 -11.73 12.20 -3.42
CA ALA A 8 -11.45 12.50 -4.82
C ALA A 8 -10.83 13.91 -5.00
N LYS A 9 -11.35 14.93 -4.27
CA LYS A 9 -10.77 16.26 -4.24
C LYS A 9 -9.35 16.28 -3.68
N GLU A 10 -9.13 15.57 -2.56
CA GLU A 10 -7.80 15.43 -1.94
C GLU A 10 -6.81 14.73 -2.87
N ALA A 11 -7.25 13.72 -3.60
CA ALA A 11 -6.44 12.99 -4.58
C ALA A 11 -6.25 13.73 -5.92
N GLY A 12 -6.97 14.84 -6.14
CA GLY A 12 -6.91 15.58 -7.40
C GLY A 12 -7.54 14.85 -8.59
N VAL A 13 -8.45 13.88 -8.33
CA VAL A 13 -9.09 13.09 -9.38
C VAL A 13 -10.55 13.46 -9.58
N HIS A 14 -11.06 13.26 -10.81
CA HIS A 14 -12.45 13.51 -11.16
C HIS A 14 -13.23 12.19 -11.25
N ILE A 15 -14.37 12.12 -10.54
CA ILE A 15 -15.33 11.02 -10.71
C ILE A 15 -16.17 11.36 -11.95
N VAL A 16 -15.95 10.62 -13.04
CA VAL A 16 -16.57 10.91 -14.33
C VAL A 16 -17.82 10.06 -14.60
N SER A 17 -17.97 8.96 -13.89
CA SER A 17 -19.12 8.07 -14.01
C SER A 17 -19.33 7.30 -12.71
N GLY A 18 -20.53 6.81 -12.51
CA GLY A 18 -20.88 5.95 -11.39
C GLY A 18 -22.30 5.43 -11.53
N ASP A 19 -22.56 4.30 -10.91
CA ASP A 19 -23.90 3.71 -10.78
C ASP A 19 -24.07 3.18 -9.37
N THR A 20 -25.32 3.13 -8.92
CA THR A 20 -25.70 2.56 -7.63
C THR A 20 -26.82 1.57 -7.82
N LYS A 21 -26.57 0.33 -7.42
CA LYS A 21 -27.58 -0.73 -7.44
C LYS A 21 -27.96 -1.14 -6.01
N VAL A 22 -29.25 -1.15 -5.74
CA VAL A 22 -29.79 -1.69 -4.50
C VAL A 22 -30.04 -3.18 -4.69
N ALA A 23 -29.43 -4.00 -3.86
CA ALA A 23 -29.65 -5.44 -3.83
C ALA A 23 -30.80 -5.81 -2.87
N GLY A 24 -31.41 -6.98 -3.08
CA GLY A 24 -32.42 -7.51 -2.18
C GLY A 24 -31.85 -7.83 -0.78
N LYS A 25 -32.72 -7.87 0.21
CA LYS A 25 -32.34 -8.21 1.60
C LYS A 25 -31.59 -9.56 1.65
N GLY A 26 -30.39 -9.57 2.25
CA GLY A 26 -29.56 -10.78 2.40
C GLY A 26 -28.72 -11.15 1.16
N GLN A 27 -28.74 -10.34 0.09
CA GLN A 27 -27.93 -10.57 -1.10
C GLN A 27 -26.54 -9.90 -1.02
N VAL A 28 -26.40 -8.88 -0.19
CA VAL A 28 -25.12 -8.20 0.09
C VAL A 28 -25.08 -7.80 1.55
N ASP A 29 -23.88 -7.77 2.12
CA ASP A 29 -23.61 -7.23 3.45
C ASP A 29 -23.17 -5.78 3.36
N GLY A 30 -24.03 -4.86 3.81
CA GLY A 30 -23.72 -3.43 3.87
C GLY A 30 -23.52 -2.82 2.49
N ILE A 31 -22.34 -2.27 2.22
CA ILE A 31 -22.03 -1.51 1.02
C ILE A 31 -20.76 -2.05 0.39
N PHE A 32 -20.82 -2.38 -0.90
CA PHE A 32 -19.64 -2.68 -1.71
C PHE A 32 -19.38 -1.52 -2.67
N ILE A 33 -18.13 -1.08 -2.75
CA ILE A 33 -17.70 -0.01 -3.66
C ILE A 33 -16.56 -0.56 -4.52
N THR A 34 -16.77 -0.53 -5.84
CA THR A 34 -15.73 -0.87 -6.82
C THR A 34 -15.38 0.39 -7.60
N THR A 35 -14.09 0.67 -7.71
CA THR A 35 -13.60 1.82 -8.48
C THR A 35 -12.66 1.34 -9.59
N THR A 36 -12.69 2.06 -10.71
CA THR A 36 -11.75 1.89 -11.82
C THR A 36 -11.15 3.26 -12.13
N GLY A 37 -9.83 3.35 -12.16
CA GLY A 37 -9.10 4.57 -12.50
C GLY A 37 -8.45 4.46 -13.89
N MET A 38 -8.35 5.58 -14.58
CA MET A 38 -7.54 5.75 -15.79
C MET A 38 -6.64 6.95 -15.61
N GLY A 39 -5.40 6.87 -16.12
CA GLY A 39 -4.43 7.94 -16.10
C GLY A 39 -3.50 7.86 -17.31
N GLU A 40 -2.79 8.92 -17.57
CA GLU A 40 -1.75 8.98 -18.59
C GLU A 40 -0.40 8.66 -17.92
N ILE A 41 0.42 7.88 -18.61
CA ILE A 41 1.81 7.64 -18.23
C ILE A 41 2.64 8.76 -18.85
N GLU A 42 3.41 9.48 -18.04
CA GLU A 42 4.29 10.53 -18.51
C GLU A 42 5.40 9.97 -19.41
N GLU A 43 5.79 10.74 -20.45
CA GLU A 43 6.84 10.33 -21.38
C GLU A 43 8.16 10.10 -20.64
N GLY A 44 8.82 8.98 -20.93
CA GLY A 44 10.08 8.60 -20.28
C GLY A 44 9.92 7.85 -18.94
N VAL A 45 8.73 7.73 -18.39
CA VAL A 45 8.47 6.93 -17.19
C VAL A 45 8.42 5.45 -17.56
N ASN A 46 9.31 4.65 -16.98
CA ASN A 46 9.38 3.21 -17.18
C ASN A 46 9.53 2.50 -15.83
N VAL A 47 8.39 2.25 -15.16
CA VAL A 47 8.34 1.54 -13.87
C VAL A 47 7.45 0.32 -13.98
N ALA A 48 7.93 -0.83 -13.52
CA ALA A 48 7.16 -2.08 -13.51
C ALA A 48 7.68 -3.07 -12.46
N GLY A 49 6.85 -4.03 -12.06
CA GLY A 49 7.22 -5.02 -11.04
C GLY A 49 8.39 -5.93 -11.41
N ASN A 50 8.70 -6.05 -12.69
CA ASN A 50 9.77 -6.88 -13.23
C ASN A 50 11.06 -6.11 -13.57
N LEU A 51 11.21 -4.87 -13.11
CA LEU A 51 12.38 -4.03 -13.41
C LEU A 51 13.34 -3.86 -12.23
N ALA A 52 13.11 -4.51 -11.10
CA ALA A 52 14.07 -4.48 -10.00
C ALA A 52 15.41 -5.07 -10.40
N ALA A 53 16.49 -4.39 -10.02
CA ALA A 53 17.85 -4.76 -10.37
C ALA A 53 18.73 -5.05 -9.13
N PRO A 54 19.78 -5.89 -9.27
CA PRO A 54 20.74 -6.07 -8.19
C PRO A 54 21.41 -4.76 -7.79
N GLY A 55 21.38 -4.44 -6.51
CA GLY A 55 21.95 -3.18 -5.98
C GLY A 55 20.92 -2.09 -5.73
N ASP A 56 19.65 -2.34 -6.07
CA ASP A 56 18.56 -1.42 -5.73
C ASP A 56 18.40 -1.29 -4.22
N ALA A 57 18.06 -0.09 -3.79
CA ALA A 57 17.50 0.17 -2.48
C ALA A 57 15.99 -0.08 -2.50
N ILE A 58 15.48 -0.55 -1.38
CA ILE A 58 14.04 -0.75 -1.15
C ILE A 58 13.58 0.33 -0.19
N ILE A 59 12.64 1.14 -0.62
CA ILE A 59 12.06 2.23 0.16
C ILE A 59 10.59 1.92 0.40
N VAL A 60 10.15 2.07 1.64
CA VAL A 60 8.72 2.02 2.00
C VAL A 60 8.29 3.41 2.46
N THR A 61 7.20 3.92 1.93
CA THR A 61 6.75 5.31 2.15
C THR A 61 6.18 5.57 3.55
N GLY A 62 6.38 4.68 4.49
CA GLY A 62 6.01 4.85 5.90
C GLY A 62 5.91 3.53 6.65
N ASP A 63 5.33 3.58 7.84
CA ASP A 63 5.11 2.40 8.69
C ASP A 63 4.13 1.39 8.06
N ILE A 64 4.37 0.11 8.31
CA ILE A 64 3.62 -0.97 7.67
C ILE A 64 2.64 -1.67 8.61
N GLY A 65 1.64 -2.33 8.02
CA GLY A 65 0.72 -3.26 8.68
C GLY A 65 -0.44 -2.61 9.45
N ARG A 66 -0.56 -1.28 9.47
CA ARG A 66 -1.63 -0.60 10.22
C ARG A 66 -3.02 -0.93 9.71
N HIS A 67 -3.23 -0.88 8.39
CA HIS A 67 -4.55 -1.17 7.84
C HIS A 67 -4.99 -2.59 8.21
N GLY A 68 -4.16 -3.60 7.92
CA GLY A 68 -4.49 -4.98 8.26
C GLY A 68 -4.75 -5.20 9.75
N CYS A 69 -3.96 -4.55 10.61
CA CYS A 69 -4.17 -4.59 12.06
C CYS A 69 -5.52 -3.95 12.46
N THR A 70 -5.84 -2.76 11.92
CA THR A 70 -7.13 -2.09 12.18
C THR A 70 -8.31 -2.97 11.77
N ILE A 71 -8.26 -3.56 10.57
CA ILE A 71 -9.34 -4.43 10.08
C ILE A 71 -9.51 -5.69 10.93
N LEU A 72 -8.41 -6.28 11.40
CA LEU A 72 -8.48 -7.44 12.30
C LEU A 72 -9.17 -7.09 13.62
N LEU A 73 -8.77 -5.98 14.25
CA LEU A 73 -9.36 -5.53 15.52
C LEU A 73 -10.84 -5.14 15.38
N GLU A 74 -11.24 -4.58 14.24
CA GLU A 74 -12.63 -4.18 13.98
C GLU A 74 -13.56 -5.37 13.65
N ARG A 75 -13.02 -6.44 13.09
CA ARG A 75 -13.81 -7.61 12.67
C ARG A 75 -13.93 -8.68 13.72
N GLU A 76 -12.93 -8.84 14.56
CA GLU A 76 -12.83 -9.93 15.52
C GLU A 76 -12.68 -9.35 16.94
N ASP A 77 -13.46 -9.85 17.86
CA ASP A 77 -13.35 -9.49 19.27
C ASP A 77 -12.23 -10.32 19.94
N PHE A 78 -11.01 -9.83 19.82
CA PHE A 78 -9.86 -10.42 20.50
C PHE A 78 -9.71 -9.96 21.95
N GLY A 79 -10.57 -9.05 22.44
CA GLY A 79 -10.39 -8.41 23.74
C GLY A 79 -9.13 -7.54 23.84
N ILE A 80 -8.60 -7.10 22.70
CA ILE A 80 -7.42 -6.24 22.60
C ILE A 80 -7.87 -4.81 22.38
N ASP A 81 -7.53 -3.93 23.32
CA ASP A 81 -7.72 -2.49 23.20
C ASP A 81 -6.40 -1.86 22.72
N ALA A 82 -6.36 -1.41 21.48
CA ALA A 82 -5.19 -0.79 20.88
C ALA A 82 -5.60 0.37 19.97
N ASP A 83 -4.95 1.52 20.14
CA ASP A 83 -5.16 2.71 19.31
C ASP A 83 -4.41 2.58 17.97
N VAL A 84 -4.97 1.77 17.08
CA VAL A 84 -4.44 1.56 15.72
C VAL A 84 -5.46 2.05 14.71
N THR A 85 -5.05 3.00 13.87
CA THR A 85 -5.88 3.53 12.78
C THR A 85 -5.31 3.14 11.43
N SER A 86 -6.19 2.90 10.45
CA SER A 86 -5.79 2.59 9.09
C SER A 86 -4.86 3.65 8.49
N ASP A 87 -3.95 3.21 7.65
CA ASP A 87 -3.03 4.06 6.89
C ASP A 87 -3.59 4.50 5.52
N CYS A 88 -4.87 4.28 5.23
CA CYS A 88 -5.51 4.74 4.00
C CYS A 88 -5.20 6.21 3.71
N ALA A 89 -4.62 6.48 2.54
CA ALA A 89 -4.26 7.82 2.10
C ALA A 89 -4.15 7.90 0.57
N PRO A 90 -4.43 9.08 -0.04
CA PRO A 90 -4.06 9.33 -1.43
C PRO A 90 -2.54 9.32 -1.59
N LEU A 91 -2.03 8.59 -2.59
CA LEU A 91 -0.58 8.39 -2.77
C LEU A 91 0.02 9.20 -3.92
N TRP A 92 -0.80 9.79 -4.78
CA TRP A 92 -0.31 10.52 -5.96
C TRP A 92 0.70 11.62 -5.60
N GLY A 93 0.44 12.40 -4.55
CA GLY A 93 1.38 13.44 -4.11
C GLY A 93 2.77 12.90 -3.76
N THR A 94 2.83 11.74 -3.11
CA THR A 94 4.11 11.07 -2.78
C THR A 94 4.79 10.54 -4.04
N VAL A 95 4.05 9.87 -4.92
CA VAL A 95 4.59 9.34 -6.19
C VAL A 95 5.15 10.48 -7.05
N LYS A 96 4.39 11.56 -7.19
CA LYS A 96 4.81 12.74 -7.96
C LYS A 96 6.12 13.33 -7.38
N ALA A 97 6.21 13.53 -6.08
CA ALA A 97 7.41 14.06 -5.44
C ALA A 97 8.65 13.17 -5.69
N VAL A 98 8.48 11.84 -5.65
CA VAL A 98 9.55 10.90 -5.98
C VAL A 98 9.98 11.03 -7.45
N MET A 99 9.02 11.08 -8.36
CA MET A 99 9.29 11.22 -9.82
C MET A 99 9.94 12.57 -10.18
N GLU A 100 9.66 13.63 -9.41
CA GLU A 100 10.33 14.93 -9.55
C GLU A 100 11.77 14.92 -9.03
N THR A 101 12.12 13.96 -8.14
CA THR A 101 13.44 13.84 -7.54
C THR A 101 14.40 13.01 -8.39
N THR A 102 13.92 11.90 -8.95
CA THR A 102 14.71 11.01 -9.82
C THR A 102 13.86 10.42 -10.93
N HIS A 103 14.48 10.20 -12.08
CA HIS A 103 13.88 9.48 -13.20
C HIS A 103 14.37 8.05 -13.32
N ASP A 104 15.33 7.64 -12.50
CA ASP A 104 15.88 6.28 -12.48
C ASP A 104 15.14 5.43 -11.41
N LEU A 105 13.85 5.21 -11.68
CA LEU A 105 12.96 4.41 -10.85
C LEU A 105 12.69 3.07 -11.54
N HIS A 106 12.89 1.98 -10.83
CA HIS A 106 12.64 0.65 -11.37
C HIS A 106 11.25 0.13 -11.02
N VAL A 107 10.86 0.25 -9.76
CA VAL A 107 9.57 -0.26 -9.26
C VAL A 107 8.88 0.77 -8.40
N ILE A 108 7.58 0.97 -8.62
CA ILE A 108 6.65 1.62 -7.70
C ILE A 108 5.43 0.70 -7.59
N ARG A 109 5.17 0.16 -6.40
CA ARG A 109 4.10 -0.80 -6.17
C ARG A 109 3.38 -0.53 -4.84
N ASP A 110 2.05 -0.57 -4.85
CA ASP A 110 1.25 -0.56 -3.62
C ASP A 110 1.48 -1.83 -2.78
N ALA A 111 1.40 -1.68 -1.46
CA ALA A 111 1.60 -2.78 -0.51
C ALA A 111 0.27 -3.26 0.11
N THR A 112 -0.79 -3.36 -0.68
CA THR A 112 -2.15 -3.70 -0.24
C THR A 112 -2.25 -5.16 0.18
N ARG A 113 -2.82 -6.00 -0.62
CA ARG A 113 -3.06 -7.41 -0.28
C ARG A 113 -1.78 -8.19 -0.02
N GLY A 114 -1.67 -8.84 1.15
CA GLY A 114 -0.48 -9.59 1.54
C GLY A 114 0.68 -8.72 2.01
N GLY A 115 0.48 -7.40 2.10
CA GLY A 115 1.45 -6.45 2.64
C GLY A 115 2.75 -6.36 1.85
N VAL A 116 3.73 -5.72 2.45
CA VAL A 116 5.07 -5.52 1.86
C VAL A 116 5.76 -6.86 1.56
N GLY A 117 5.58 -7.85 2.43
CA GLY A 117 6.24 -9.17 2.26
C GLY A 117 5.82 -9.87 0.97
N THR A 118 4.52 -9.91 0.66
CA THR A 118 4.02 -10.53 -0.58
C THR A 118 4.45 -9.74 -1.81
N VAL A 119 4.36 -8.40 -1.76
CA VAL A 119 4.78 -7.53 -2.87
C VAL A 119 6.26 -7.73 -3.19
N LEU A 120 7.13 -7.79 -2.19
CA LEU A 120 8.56 -8.05 -2.38
C LEU A 120 8.83 -9.44 -2.95
N TYR A 121 8.05 -10.44 -2.54
CA TYR A 121 8.15 -11.79 -3.10
C TYR A 121 7.77 -11.82 -4.59
N GLU A 122 6.68 -11.14 -4.96
CA GLU A 122 6.25 -11.01 -6.36
C GLU A 122 7.32 -10.33 -7.21
N ILE A 123 7.82 -9.16 -6.76
CA ILE A 123 8.87 -8.40 -7.45
C ILE A 123 10.14 -9.24 -7.62
N ALA A 124 10.57 -9.95 -6.57
CA ALA A 124 11.75 -10.81 -6.62
C ALA A 124 11.60 -11.90 -7.70
N GLY A 125 10.42 -12.53 -7.79
CA GLY A 125 10.13 -13.55 -8.79
C GLY A 125 10.07 -12.98 -10.21
N GLU A 126 9.36 -11.89 -10.41
CA GLU A 126 9.18 -11.25 -11.73
C GLU A 126 10.49 -10.66 -12.27
N SER A 127 11.33 -10.10 -11.41
CA SER A 127 12.63 -9.51 -11.76
C SER A 127 13.78 -10.52 -11.73
N ASN A 128 13.55 -11.75 -11.26
CA ASN A 128 14.59 -12.78 -11.06
C ASN A 128 15.77 -12.27 -10.19
N VAL A 129 15.48 -11.60 -9.09
CA VAL A 129 16.45 -11.08 -8.13
C VAL A 129 16.23 -11.63 -6.73
N GLY A 130 17.29 -11.68 -5.93
CA GLY A 130 17.20 -11.97 -4.50
C GLY A 130 16.98 -10.69 -3.69
N ILE A 131 16.09 -10.73 -2.70
CA ILE A 131 15.84 -9.61 -1.79
C ILE A 131 16.32 -9.98 -0.38
N LYS A 132 17.06 -9.06 0.25
CA LYS A 132 17.51 -9.16 1.62
C LYS A 132 17.00 -7.96 2.41
N LEU A 133 16.22 -8.21 3.44
CA LEU A 133 15.69 -7.17 4.34
C LEU A 133 16.50 -7.13 5.65
N ASP A 134 16.72 -5.93 6.14
CA ASP A 134 17.11 -5.71 7.53
C ASP A 134 15.83 -5.52 8.37
N ALA A 135 15.54 -6.48 9.24
CA ALA A 135 14.36 -6.46 10.08
C ALA A 135 14.31 -5.22 11.00
N ALA A 136 15.47 -4.67 11.38
CA ALA A 136 15.54 -3.47 12.21
C ALA A 136 15.17 -2.20 11.44
N ALA A 137 15.35 -2.20 10.12
CA ALA A 137 15.01 -1.09 9.24
C ALA A 137 13.53 -1.09 8.81
N VAL A 138 12.81 -2.19 9.00
CA VAL A 138 11.37 -2.26 8.65
C VAL A 138 10.55 -1.41 9.62
N PRO A 139 9.87 -0.36 9.13
CA PRO A 139 9.16 0.58 10.01
C PRO A 139 7.81 0.00 10.45
N VAL A 140 7.74 -0.50 11.68
CA VAL A 140 6.49 -0.99 12.30
C VAL A 140 6.25 -0.25 13.60
N LYS A 141 5.06 0.31 13.75
CA LYS A 141 4.68 1.01 14.99
C LYS A 141 4.60 0.05 16.18
N PRO A 142 4.91 0.53 17.40
CA PRO A 142 4.86 -0.29 18.61
C PRO A 142 3.50 -0.96 18.84
N GLU A 143 2.40 -0.24 18.57
CA GLU A 143 1.03 -0.73 18.72
C GLU A 143 0.77 -1.92 17.80
N VAL A 144 1.18 -1.81 16.53
CA VAL A 144 1.07 -2.90 15.55
C VAL A 144 1.93 -4.09 15.94
N LYS A 145 3.17 -3.85 16.42
CA LYS A 145 4.03 -4.92 16.94
C LYS A 145 3.41 -5.63 18.13
N GLY A 146 2.78 -4.88 19.04
CA GLY A 146 2.09 -5.43 20.20
C GLY A 146 0.94 -6.36 19.82
N VAL A 147 0.04 -5.89 18.97
CA VAL A 147 -1.11 -6.69 18.47
C VAL A 147 -0.62 -7.93 17.72
N CYS A 148 0.32 -7.77 16.79
CA CYS A 148 0.89 -8.89 16.04
C CYS A 148 1.56 -9.90 16.94
N GLY A 149 2.31 -9.47 17.96
CA GLY A 149 2.94 -10.35 18.92
C GLY A 149 1.94 -11.18 19.74
N MET A 150 0.80 -10.59 20.15
CA MET A 150 -0.26 -11.29 20.84
C MET A 150 -0.99 -12.31 19.96
N LEU A 151 -1.18 -11.99 18.68
CA LEU A 151 -1.91 -12.83 17.72
C LEU A 151 -1.01 -13.81 16.95
N GLY A 152 0.30 -13.78 17.14
CA GLY A 152 1.24 -14.61 16.37
C GLY A 152 1.32 -14.23 14.89
N LEU A 153 1.15 -12.95 14.56
CA LEU A 153 1.14 -12.44 13.18
C LEU A 153 2.46 -11.74 12.85
N GLU A 154 2.82 -11.75 11.57
CA GLU A 154 3.97 -11.03 11.04
C GLU A 154 3.52 -9.74 10.33
N PRO A 155 3.92 -8.54 10.81
CA PRO A 155 3.51 -7.26 10.22
C PRO A 155 3.81 -7.11 8.74
N LEU A 156 4.85 -7.77 8.23
CA LEU A 156 5.21 -7.74 6.81
C LEU A 156 4.08 -8.22 5.88
N TYR A 157 3.20 -9.10 6.37
CA TYR A 157 2.11 -9.67 5.57
C TYR A 157 0.75 -9.02 5.83
N LEU A 158 0.71 -8.01 6.71
CA LEU A 158 -0.51 -7.23 6.92
C LEU A 158 -0.67 -6.15 5.85
N ALA A 159 -1.91 -6.01 5.36
CA ALA A 159 -2.23 -5.03 4.32
C ALA A 159 -1.89 -3.59 4.71
N CYS A 160 -1.42 -2.83 3.74
CA CYS A 160 -1.21 -1.39 3.80
C CYS A 160 -2.02 -0.73 2.68
N GLU A 161 -2.87 0.25 3.00
CA GLU A 161 -3.74 0.93 2.02
C GLU A 161 -3.25 2.34 1.65
N GLY A 162 -2.21 2.80 2.34
CA GLY A 162 -1.59 4.11 2.11
C GLY A 162 -0.06 4.02 2.07
N ARG A 163 0.50 2.90 1.59
CA ARG A 163 1.94 2.69 1.49
C ARG A 163 2.32 2.12 0.15
N MET A 164 3.51 2.52 -0.30
CA MET A 164 4.14 2.02 -1.51
C MET A 164 5.51 1.46 -1.21
N VAL A 165 5.89 0.46 -1.99
CA VAL A 165 7.26 -0.04 -2.13
C VAL A 165 7.84 0.60 -3.38
N ILE A 166 8.99 1.24 -3.24
CA ILE A 166 9.73 1.88 -4.32
C ILE A 166 11.10 1.23 -4.40
N MET A 167 11.56 0.93 -5.60
CA MET A 167 12.92 0.44 -5.84
C MET A 167 13.61 1.32 -6.85
N ALA A 168 14.83 1.72 -6.53
CA ALA A 168 15.70 2.54 -7.34
C ALA A 168 17.17 2.18 -7.07
N PRO A 169 18.10 2.53 -7.94
CA PRO A 169 19.52 2.41 -7.65
C PRO A 169 19.87 3.07 -6.32
N LYS A 170 20.73 2.44 -5.54
CA LYS A 170 21.08 2.95 -4.19
C LYS A 170 21.55 4.41 -4.19
N ALA A 171 22.21 4.85 -5.25
CA ALA A 171 22.66 6.24 -5.39
C ALA A 171 21.52 7.25 -5.48
N GLU A 172 20.33 6.82 -5.93
CA GLU A 172 19.13 7.65 -6.06
C GLU A 172 18.25 7.63 -4.79
N ALA A 173 18.55 6.76 -3.84
CA ALA A 173 17.77 6.54 -2.65
C ALA A 173 18.26 7.36 -1.41
N GLU A 174 19.31 8.17 -1.56
CA GLU A 174 19.91 9.06 -0.53
C GLU A 174 19.45 10.55 -0.74
#